data_58488e0224bf0d6f95f28b4c2b8ff65e
#
_entry.id   58488e0224bf0d6f95f28b4c2b8ff65e
#
_cell.length_a   1.000
_cell.length_b   1.000
_cell.length_c   1.000
_cell.angle_alpha   90.00
_cell.angle_beta   90.00
_cell.angle_gamma   90.00
#
_symmetry.space_group_name_H-M   'P 1'
#
loop_
_entity.id
_entity.type
_entity.pdbx_description
1 polymer ?
#
loop_
_entity_poly.entity_id
_entity_poly.type
_entity_poly.pdbx_seq_one_letter_code
_entity_poly.pdbx_strand_id
1 'polypeptide(L)'
;MKKIGMLCMSVLAAVLVLAACNSNDGASDTKADAKKEQTDSKQATAVKKDVKQMQDELATVEKDIAAKNDADVKNSAAAMHKHWLAFENNVRDLYPLLYTDVEKYETPIFYMSKRDKLDYAELATNAASLKTSLEAVASAKETKAKTSEVLDKAVDNYSKYVVEQTAAFVGDTKIFADAVKAGDTEKAKEYYSKARVYYERIEPIAESFGDLDPKLDARINDVDDQTEWTGFHRIEKALWQDNSLAGMDKYADQLVTDSLALQAEVGELKLEPKPMVAGAMELLNEAATTKITGEEEAYSHTDLVDLAANVEGSKVVYQAIIPALNANDKDLTQQIDDAFVKMEDTLEKYNTDGNYVSYDKLTPEQIREISNQLSHLSELMAQTGKIF
;
A
#
# COMPACT_ATOMS: atom_id res chain seq x y z
N MET A 1 -42.48 51.94 -7.83
CA MET A 1 -42.46 53.14 -8.72
C MET A 1 -41.14 53.11 -9.50
N LYS A 2 -41.35 53.28 -10.85
CA LYS A 2 -40.37 53.61 -11.92
C LYS A 2 -39.24 52.55 -12.12
N LYS A 3 -39.23 51.65 -13.09
CA LYS A 3 -39.37 51.66 -14.58
C LYS A 3 -38.27 52.48 -15.28
N ILE A 4 -37.76 51.84 -16.36
CA ILE A 4 -37.09 52.36 -17.56
C ILE A 4 -35.60 52.01 -17.54
N GLY A 5 -34.99 51.39 -18.54
CA GLY A 5 -35.34 50.89 -19.89
C GLY A 5 -34.03 50.61 -20.60
N MET A 6 -33.87 49.47 -21.16
CA MET A 6 -33.70 49.16 -22.60
C MET A 6 -32.85 50.12 -23.42
N LEU A 7 -31.71 49.65 -23.99
CA LEU A 7 -31.49 49.80 -25.43
C LEU A 7 -30.39 48.81 -25.92
N CYS A 8 -30.81 48.04 -26.96
CA CYS A 8 -29.96 47.23 -27.87
C CYS A 8 -29.13 48.15 -28.78
N MET A 9 -27.99 47.69 -29.21
CA MET A 9 -27.54 48.04 -30.56
C MET A 9 -26.62 46.97 -31.11
N SER A 10 -27.15 46.30 -32.11
CA SER A 10 -26.51 45.35 -33.03
C SER A 10 -25.68 46.12 -34.03
N VAL A 11 -24.50 45.65 -34.41
CA VAL A 11 -23.90 45.98 -35.70
C VAL A 11 -23.37 44.70 -36.32
N LEU A 12 -23.93 44.46 -37.51
CA LEU A 12 -23.65 43.40 -38.48
C LEU A 12 -22.76 44.02 -39.57
N ALA A 13 -21.73 43.32 -40.04
CA ALA A 13 -21.17 43.42 -41.40
C ALA A 13 -19.82 42.67 -41.40
N ALA A 14 -19.35 42.00 -42.40
CA ALA A 14 -19.85 41.47 -43.66
C ALA A 14 -18.81 40.47 -44.18
N VAL A 15 -19.28 39.51 -44.87
CA VAL A 15 -18.54 38.45 -45.57
C VAL A 15 -17.78 39.03 -46.74
N LEU A 16 -16.55 38.51 -46.98
CA LEU A 16 -15.96 38.52 -48.34
C LEU A 16 -15.35 37.15 -48.62
N VAL A 17 -16.06 36.43 -49.51
CA VAL A 17 -15.60 35.22 -50.16
C VAL A 17 -14.81 35.67 -51.40
N LEU A 18 -13.63 35.11 -51.60
CA LEU A 18 -13.00 35.07 -52.89
C LEU A 18 -12.65 33.62 -53.23
N ALA A 19 -13.46 33.06 -54.11
CA ALA A 19 -13.17 31.83 -54.81
C ALA A 19 -12.28 32.12 -55.99
N ALA A 20 -11.23 31.34 -56.14
CA ALA A 20 -10.57 31.18 -57.45
C ALA A 20 -10.33 29.69 -57.68
N CYS A 21 -11.15 29.11 -58.56
CA CYS A 21 -10.86 27.83 -59.19
C CYS A 21 -9.65 27.92 -60.09
N ASN A 22 -8.77 26.96 -60.04
CA ASN A 22 -8.16 26.47 -61.25
C ASN A 22 -7.93 24.94 -61.10
N SER A 23 -8.50 24.24 -62.07
CA SER A 23 -8.36 22.80 -62.30
C SER A 23 -7.04 22.55 -63.04
N ASN A 24 -6.26 21.52 -62.62
CA ASN A 24 -5.85 20.47 -63.56
C ASN A 24 -5.14 19.28 -62.85
N ASP A 25 -5.62 18.11 -63.15
CA ASP A 25 -5.05 16.77 -63.32
C ASP A 25 -3.93 16.22 -62.41
N GLY A 26 -4.31 15.17 -61.72
CA GLY A 26 -3.67 13.84 -61.81
C GLY A 26 -2.33 13.63 -61.14
N ALA A 27 -2.34 13.15 -59.91
CA ALA A 27 -1.44 12.07 -59.50
C ALA A 27 -1.89 11.55 -58.13
N SER A 28 -2.19 10.27 -58.08
CA SER A 28 -2.39 9.45 -56.86
C SER A 28 -1.07 9.38 -56.11
N ASP A 29 -0.98 10.14 -54.99
CA ASP A 29 0.04 9.93 -54.01
C ASP A 29 -0.63 9.49 -52.70
N THR A 30 -0.67 8.18 -52.48
CA THR A 30 -0.89 7.56 -51.18
C THR A 30 0.25 8.02 -50.26
N LYS A 31 0.05 9.12 -49.54
CA LYS A 31 0.85 9.38 -48.34
C LYS A 31 0.54 8.34 -47.31
N ALA A 32 1.40 7.34 -47.21
CA ALA A 32 1.54 6.53 -46.06
C ALA A 32 1.80 7.47 -44.87
N ASP A 33 0.87 7.49 -43.89
CA ASP A 33 1.13 8.05 -42.57
C ASP A 33 2.32 7.33 -41.99
N ALA A 34 3.51 7.91 -42.15
CA ALA A 34 4.68 7.50 -41.40
C ALA A 34 4.38 7.84 -39.94
N LYS A 35 3.99 6.83 -39.15
CA LYS A 35 4.05 6.87 -37.68
C LYS A 35 5.46 7.41 -37.37
N LYS A 36 5.56 8.66 -36.90
CA LYS A 36 6.76 9.15 -36.23
C LYS A 36 6.96 8.22 -35.04
N GLU A 37 7.96 7.37 -35.11
CA GLU A 37 8.45 6.71 -33.89
C GLU A 37 8.85 7.80 -32.93
N GLN A 38 8.17 7.86 -31.82
CA GLN A 38 8.46 8.78 -30.74
C GLN A 38 9.78 8.30 -30.13
N THR A 39 10.86 9.00 -30.42
CA THR A 39 12.17 8.75 -29.78
C THR A 39 12.06 9.10 -28.30
N ASP A 40 12.52 8.21 -27.45
CA ASP A 40 12.57 8.43 -26.00
C ASP A 40 13.32 9.74 -25.69
N SER A 41 12.90 10.43 -24.65
CA SER A 41 13.62 11.58 -24.11
C SER A 41 15.01 11.16 -23.59
N LYS A 42 15.90 12.13 -23.39
CA LYS A 42 17.20 11.86 -22.77
C LYS A 42 17.05 11.23 -21.37
N GLN A 43 16.03 11.67 -20.62
CA GLN A 43 15.72 11.14 -19.29
C GLN A 43 15.24 9.69 -19.38
N ALA A 44 14.32 9.37 -20.30
CA ALA A 44 13.86 8.01 -20.54
C ALA A 44 15.01 7.07 -20.95
N THR A 45 15.94 7.57 -21.78
CA THR A 45 17.13 6.80 -22.16
C THR A 45 18.05 6.53 -20.96
N ALA A 46 18.22 7.49 -20.05
CA ALA A 46 18.98 7.31 -18.82
C ALA A 46 18.31 6.29 -17.90
N VAL A 47 17.00 6.44 -17.64
CA VAL A 47 16.22 5.48 -16.83
C VAL A 47 16.33 4.06 -17.37
N LYS A 48 16.18 3.85 -18.68
CA LYS A 48 16.29 2.52 -19.28
C LYS A 48 17.69 1.90 -19.12
N LYS A 49 18.74 2.74 -19.09
CA LYS A 49 20.10 2.29 -18.82
C LYS A 49 20.25 1.84 -17.38
N ASP A 50 19.75 2.62 -16.43
CA ASP A 50 19.83 2.30 -14.99
C ASP A 50 18.97 1.09 -14.66
N VAL A 51 17.76 0.98 -15.24
CA VAL A 51 16.92 -0.23 -15.16
C VAL A 51 17.65 -1.47 -15.69
N LYS A 52 18.39 -1.36 -16.80
CA LYS A 52 19.19 -2.48 -17.31
C LYS A 52 20.28 -2.90 -16.34
N GLN A 53 20.95 -1.95 -15.71
CA GLN A 53 21.95 -2.22 -14.68
C GLN A 53 21.28 -2.90 -13.47
N MET A 54 20.14 -2.41 -13.01
CA MET A 54 19.37 -3.00 -11.89
C MET A 54 18.90 -4.43 -12.21
N GLN A 55 18.55 -4.74 -13.47
CA GLN A 55 18.26 -6.11 -13.90
C GLN A 55 19.49 -7.04 -13.75
N ASP A 56 20.68 -6.54 -14.05
CA ASP A 56 21.93 -7.30 -13.88
C ASP A 56 22.27 -7.48 -12.39
N GLU A 57 21.98 -6.49 -11.54
CA GLU A 57 22.10 -6.58 -10.08
C GLU A 57 21.07 -7.57 -9.50
N LEU A 58 19.81 -7.51 -9.94
CA LEU A 58 18.77 -8.49 -9.54
C LEU A 58 19.18 -9.91 -9.91
N ALA A 59 19.76 -10.14 -11.08
CA ALA A 59 20.27 -11.46 -11.46
C ALA A 59 21.36 -11.96 -10.49
N THR A 60 22.13 -11.05 -9.88
CA THR A 60 23.09 -11.40 -8.83
C THR A 60 22.36 -11.78 -7.54
N VAL A 61 21.34 -11.01 -7.13
CA VAL A 61 20.49 -11.34 -5.98
C VAL A 61 19.82 -12.71 -6.16
N GLU A 62 19.21 -12.98 -7.33
CA GLU A 62 18.61 -14.28 -7.66
C GLU A 62 19.60 -15.44 -7.53
N LYS A 63 20.85 -15.25 -7.99
CA LYS A 63 21.93 -16.23 -7.87
C LYS A 63 22.32 -16.50 -6.41
N ASP A 64 22.42 -15.44 -5.60
CA ASP A 64 22.83 -15.54 -4.20
C ASP A 64 21.70 -16.18 -3.36
N ILE A 65 20.44 -15.88 -3.66
CA ILE A 65 19.25 -16.57 -3.11
C ILE A 65 19.30 -18.06 -3.43
N ALA A 66 19.56 -18.41 -4.70
CA ALA A 66 19.64 -19.82 -5.12
C ALA A 66 20.80 -20.57 -4.46
N ALA A 67 21.91 -19.89 -4.18
CA ALA A 67 23.06 -20.45 -3.46
C ALA A 67 22.81 -20.56 -1.95
N LYS A 68 21.76 -19.93 -1.44
CA LYS A 68 21.42 -19.83 0.00
C LYS A 68 22.60 -19.31 0.83
N ASN A 69 23.21 -18.23 0.37
CA ASN A 69 24.30 -17.54 1.05
C ASN A 69 23.79 -16.24 1.64
N ASP A 70 23.49 -16.22 2.94
CA ASP A 70 22.90 -15.07 3.64
C ASP A 70 23.73 -13.79 3.48
N ALA A 71 25.05 -13.90 3.60
CA ALA A 71 25.95 -12.74 3.50
C ALA A 71 25.97 -12.14 2.09
N ASP A 72 25.96 -12.98 1.06
CA ASP A 72 25.94 -12.52 -0.32
C ASP A 72 24.57 -11.93 -0.69
N VAL A 73 23.45 -12.55 -0.25
CA VAL A 73 22.10 -12.00 -0.43
C VAL A 73 21.98 -10.61 0.21
N LYS A 74 22.43 -10.47 1.46
CA LYS A 74 22.41 -9.20 2.17
C LYS A 74 23.21 -8.11 1.43
N ASN A 75 24.39 -8.46 0.93
CA ASN A 75 25.25 -7.50 0.23
C ASN A 75 24.71 -7.12 -1.15
N SER A 76 24.25 -8.10 -1.93
CA SER A 76 23.72 -7.85 -3.28
C SER A 76 22.37 -7.12 -3.24
N ALA A 77 21.46 -7.45 -2.32
CA ALA A 77 20.22 -6.73 -2.11
C ALA A 77 20.46 -5.28 -1.68
N ALA A 78 21.38 -5.04 -0.74
CA ALA A 78 21.74 -3.68 -0.31
C ALA A 78 22.36 -2.84 -1.44
N ALA A 79 23.17 -3.45 -2.31
CA ALA A 79 23.75 -2.77 -3.46
C ALA A 79 22.68 -2.39 -4.49
N MET A 80 21.75 -3.30 -4.78
CA MET A 80 20.61 -3.07 -5.68
C MET A 80 19.70 -1.96 -5.14
N HIS A 81 19.32 -2.02 -3.86
CA HIS A 81 18.51 -0.98 -3.21
C HIS A 81 19.16 0.39 -3.25
N LYS A 82 20.45 0.48 -2.93
CA LYS A 82 21.21 1.74 -3.04
C LYS A 82 21.20 2.31 -4.47
N HIS A 83 21.30 1.45 -5.47
CA HIS A 83 21.21 1.89 -6.87
C HIS A 83 19.80 2.35 -7.20
N TRP A 84 18.76 1.62 -6.76
CA TRP A 84 17.36 2.01 -6.94
C TRP A 84 17.09 3.42 -6.41
N LEU A 85 17.44 3.70 -5.16
CA LEU A 85 17.28 5.02 -4.54
C LEU A 85 18.01 6.15 -5.31
N ALA A 86 19.05 5.84 -6.09
CA ALA A 86 19.77 6.85 -6.87
C ALA A 86 19.02 7.30 -8.12
N PHE A 87 18.08 6.50 -8.66
CA PHE A 87 17.37 6.85 -9.90
C PHE A 87 15.84 6.67 -9.85
N GLU A 88 15.28 6.15 -8.77
CA GLU A 88 13.85 5.91 -8.60
C GLU A 88 12.98 7.13 -8.91
N ASN A 89 13.40 8.33 -8.50
CA ASN A 89 12.71 9.58 -8.79
C ASN A 89 12.54 9.83 -10.29
N ASN A 90 13.49 9.42 -11.12
CA ASN A 90 13.37 9.52 -12.57
C ASN A 90 12.35 8.52 -13.13
N VAL A 91 12.26 7.32 -12.53
CA VAL A 91 11.23 6.32 -12.88
C VAL A 91 9.86 6.84 -12.49
N ARG A 92 9.72 7.36 -11.27
CA ARG A 92 8.48 7.95 -10.75
C ARG A 92 7.97 9.10 -11.63
N ASP A 93 8.87 9.97 -12.11
CA ASP A 93 8.53 11.08 -12.99
C ASP A 93 8.03 10.65 -14.37
N LEU A 94 8.63 9.63 -14.95
CA LEU A 94 8.35 9.19 -16.31
C LEU A 94 7.33 8.06 -16.41
N TYR A 95 7.35 7.16 -15.43
CA TYR A 95 6.58 5.92 -15.39
C TYR A 95 5.96 5.67 -14.01
N PRO A 96 5.17 6.61 -13.49
CA PRO A 96 4.73 6.58 -12.08
C PRO A 96 3.96 5.33 -11.67
N LEU A 97 3.17 4.73 -12.57
CA LEU A 97 2.46 3.47 -12.29
C LEU A 97 3.41 2.27 -12.21
N LEU A 98 4.48 2.29 -13.00
CA LEU A 98 5.48 1.22 -12.97
C LEU A 98 6.47 1.40 -11.81
N TYR A 99 6.66 2.64 -11.34
CA TYR A 99 7.40 2.92 -10.12
C TYR A 99 6.82 2.14 -8.94
N THR A 100 5.51 2.23 -8.73
CA THR A 100 4.85 1.51 -7.62
C THR A 100 4.96 -0.01 -7.75
N ASP A 101 4.96 -0.54 -8.97
CA ASP A 101 5.15 -1.97 -9.22
C ASP A 101 6.59 -2.42 -8.91
N VAL A 102 7.59 -1.55 -9.06
CA VAL A 102 8.99 -1.85 -8.66
C VAL A 102 9.12 -1.80 -7.14
N GLU A 103 8.64 -0.72 -6.49
CA GLU A 103 8.66 -0.54 -5.05
C GLU A 103 8.03 -1.72 -4.30
N LYS A 104 6.90 -2.20 -4.78
CA LYS A 104 6.16 -3.32 -4.19
C LYS A 104 7.02 -4.58 -3.97
N TYR A 105 8.05 -4.79 -4.78
CA TYR A 105 8.87 -5.99 -4.74
C TYR A 105 10.33 -5.72 -4.38
N GLU A 106 10.85 -4.53 -4.69
CA GLU A 106 12.23 -4.15 -4.36
C GLU A 106 12.42 -3.95 -2.86
N THR A 107 11.57 -3.13 -2.26
CA THR A 107 11.60 -2.81 -0.83
C THR A 107 11.53 -4.06 0.07
N PRO A 108 10.60 -5.03 -0.15
CA PRO A 108 10.60 -6.27 0.62
C PRO A 108 11.89 -7.09 0.48
N ILE A 109 12.49 -7.17 -0.71
CA ILE A 109 13.77 -7.90 -0.89
C ILE A 109 14.85 -7.30 0.02
N PHE A 110 14.96 -5.97 0.06
CA PHE A 110 15.94 -5.28 0.89
C PHE A 110 15.71 -5.55 2.37
N TYR A 111 14.50 -5.31 2.91
CA TYR A 111 14.24 -5.51 4.34
C TYR A 111 14.33 -6.97 4.77
N MET A 112 13.82 -7.91 3.97
CA MET A 112 13.93 -9.33 4.26
C MET A 112 15.38 -9.81 4.26
N SER A 113 16.23 -9.25 3.40
CA SER A 113 17.67 -9.60 3.34
C SER A 113 18.44 -9.22 4.60
N LYS A 114 17.92 -8.29 5.42
CA LYS A 114 18.54 -7.85 6.68
C LYS A 114 18.25 -8.79 7.86
N ARG A 115 17.26 -9.66 7.76
CA ARG A 115 16.85 -10.57 8.82
C ARG A 115 17.95 -11.57 9.15
N ASP A 116 17.98 -12.03 10.39
CA ASP A 116 18.95 -13.05 10.83
C ASP A 116 18.72 -14.40 10.18
N LYS A 117 17.46 -14.70 9.83
CA LYS A 117 17.06 -15.91 9.11
C LYS A 117 16.31 -15.54 7.84
N LEU A 118 16.84 -15.90 6.69
CA LEU A 118 16.24 -15.56 5.40
C LEU A 118 15.17 -16.57 4.98
N ASP A 119 14.01 -16.06 4.54
CA ASP A 119 13.05 -16.85 3.78
C ASP A 119 13.41 -16.79 2.29
N TYR A 120 14.16 -17.78 1.85
CA TYR A 120 14.61 -17.87 0.47
C TYR A 120 13.47 -18.10 -0.55
N ALA A 121 12.34 -18.67 -0.12
CA ALA A 121 11.20 -18.89 -1.00
C ALA A 121 10.47 -17.58 -1.27
N GLU A 122 10.26 -16.78 -0.24
CA GLU A 122 9.64 -15.47 -0.35
C GLU A 122 10.56 -14.48 -1.08
N LEU A 123 11.86 -14.45 -0.75
CA LEU A 123 12.85 -13.67 -1.50
C LEU A 123 12.86 -14.01 -2.99
N ALA A 124 12.82 -15.29 -3.35
CA ALA A 124 12.79 -15.72 -4.75
C ALA A 124 11.48 -15.30 -5.46
N THR A 125 10.37 -15.31 -4.75
CA THR A 125 9.07 -14.86 -5.28
C THR A 125 9.09 -13.36 -5.57
N ASN A 126 9.56 -12.56 -4.63
CA ASN A 126 9.70 -11.11 -4.83
C ASN A 126 10.70 -10.78 -5.94
N ALA A 127 11.83 -11.48 -6.02
CA ALA A 127 12.82 -11.30 -7.09
C ALA A 127 12.24 -11.59 -8.47
N ALA A 128 11.46 -12.66 -8.63
CA ALA A 128 10.79 -12.99 -9.89
C ALA A 128 9.74 -11.93 -10.29
N SER A 129 9.02 -11.38 -9.32
CA SER A 129 8.04 -10.31 -9.54
C SER A 129 8.73 -9.00 -9.90
N LEU A 130 9.79 -8.62 -9.16
CA LEU A 130 10.61 -7.44 -9.45
C LEU A 130 11.19 -7.48 -10.87
N LYS A 131 11.65 -8.64 -11.32
CA LYS A 131 12.12 -8.82 -12.69
C LYS A 131 11.07 -8.45 -13.72
N THR A 132 9.82 -8.88 -13.51
CA THR A 132 8.70 -8.53 -14.40
C THR A 132 8.42 -7.03 -14.39
N SER A 133 8.47 -6.39 -13.21
CA SER A 133 8.29 -4.94 -13.08
C SER A 133 9.40 -4.16 -13.80
N LEU A 134 10.65 -4.56 -13.66
CA LEU A 134 11.79 -3.93 -14.37
C LEU A 134 11.72 -4.12 -15.89
N GLU A 135 11.25 -5.28 -16.38
CA GLU A 135 11.00 -5.51 -17.81
C GLU A 135 9.90 -4.58 -18.35
N ALA A 136 8.85 -4.34 -17.55
CA ALA A 136 7.80 -3.40 -17.91
C ALA A 136 8.35 -1.96 -18.03
N VAL A 137 9.15 -1.49 -17.08
CA VAL A 137 9.81 -0.16 -17.15
C VAL A 137 10.73 -0.07 -18.36
N ALA A 138 11.56 -1.09 -18.62
CA ALA A 138 12.48 -1.11 -19.77
C ALA A 138 11.76 -0.97 -21.12
N SER A 139 10.54 -1.51 -21.24
CA SER A 139 9.73 -1.49 -22.46
C SER A 139 8.74 -0.32 -22.52
N ALA A 140 8.58 0.44 -21.44
CA ALA A 140 7.59 1.50 -21.32
C ALA A 140 7.86 2.67 -22.29
N LYS A 141 6.77 3.34 -22.68
CA LYS A 141 6.78 4.59 -23.43
C LYS A 141 6.26 5.71 -22.52
N GLU A 142 6.85 6.88 -22.64
CA GLU A 142 6.37 8.06 -21.92
C GLU A 142 4.90 8.33 -22.28
N THR A 143 4.02 8.38 -21.30
CA THR A 143 2.60 8.72 -21.48
C THR A 143 2.18 9.74 -20.44
N LYS A 144 1.49 10.79 -20.88
CA LYS A 144 0.81 11.72 -19.98
C LYS A 144 -0.61 11.20 -19.75
N ALA A 145 -0.84 10.50 -18.65
CA ALA A 145 -2.18 10.11 -18.24
C ALA A 145 -2.96 11.30 -17.64
N LYS A 146 -4.28 11.32 -17.80
CA LYS A 146 -5.14 12.28 -17.09
C LYS A 146 -5.25 11.88 -15.61
N THR A 147 -5.35 12.86 -14.71
CA THR A 147 -5.42 12.64 -13.26
C THR A 147 -6.57 11.68 -12.88
N SER A 148 -7.76 11.82 -13.49
CA SER A 148 -8.89 10.93 -13.23
C SER A 148 -8.61 9.46 -13.62
N GLU A 149 -8.02 9.23 -14.79
CA GLU A 149 -7.65 7.87 -15.23
C GLU A 149 -6.59 7.24 -14.32
N VAL A 150 -5.72 8.06 -13.74
CA VAL A 150 -4.69 7.63 -12.79
C VAL A 150 -5.31 7.25 -11.46
N LEU A 151 -6.25 8.05 -10.95
CA LEU A 151 -6.96 7.77 -9.71
C LEU A 151 -7.88 6.55 -9.83
N ASP A 152 -8.54 6.35 -10.97
CA ASP A 152 -9.33 5.14 -11.22
C ASP A 152 -8.45 3.87 -11.13
N LYS A 153 -7.24 3.92 -11.73
CA LYS A 153 -6.27 2.81 -11.61
C LYS A 153 -5.73 2.63 -10.20
N ALA A 154 -5.56 3.71 -9.45
CA ALA A 154 -5.16 3.65 -8.04
C ALA A 154 -6.17 2.83 -7.23
N VAL A 155 -7.46 3.13 -7.40
CA VAL A 155 -8.55 2.39 -6.77
C VAL A 155 -8.57 0.92 -7.20
N ASP A 156 -8.45 0.66 -8.51
CA ASP A 156 -8.42 -0.72 -9.03
C ASP A 156 -7.27 -1.55 -8.45
N ASN A 157 -6.08 -0.95 -8.31
CA ASN A 157 -4.91 -1.64 -7.76
C ASN A 157 -5.07 -1.89 -6.26
N TYR A 158 -5.54 -0.89 -5.52
CA TYR A 158 -5.77 -1.04 -4.08
C TYR A 158 -6.90 -2.04 -3.80
N SER A 159 -7.99 -2.03 -4.58
CA SER A 159 -9.07 -3.01 -4.45
C SER A 159 -8.57 -4.46 -4.61
N LYS A 160 -7.66 -4.71 -5.56
CA LYS A 160 -7.03 -6.04 -5.72
C LYS A 160 -6.22 -6.42 -4.50
N TYR A 161 -5.42 -5.49 -3.98
CA TYR A 161 -4.65 -5.71 -2.77
C TYR A 161 -5.57 -6.07 -1.59
N VAL A 162 -6.66 -5.33 -1.37
CA VAL A 162 -7.63 -5.62 -0.30
C VAL A 162 -8.23 -7.02 -0.45
N VAL A 163 -8.62 -7.43 -1.66
CA VAL A 163 -9.13 -8.78 -1.93
C VAL A 163 -8.09 -9.85 -1.60
N GLU A 164 -6.81 -9.65 -1.97
CA GLU A 164 -5.72 -10.57 -1.67
C GLU A 164 -5.47 -10.68 -0.16
N GLN A 165 -5.39 -9.53 0.55
CA GLN A 165 -5.20 -9.51 2.01
C GLN A 165 -6.38 -10.18 2.72
N THR A 166 -7.61 -9.89 2.33
CA THR A 166 -8.81 -10.50 2.94
C THR A 166 -8.88 -12.02 2.73
N ALA A 167 -8.42 -12.51 1.57
CA ALA A 167 -8.35 -13.95 1.33
C ALA A 167 -7.33 -14.64 2.25
N ALA A 168 -6.16 -14.02 2.48
CA ALA A 168 -5.13 -14.50 3.40
C ALA A 168 -5.63 -14.42 4.86
N PHE A 169 -6.27 -13.31 5.23
CA PHE A 169 -6.93 -13.14 6.53
C PHE A 169 -7.87 -14.29 6.87
N VAL A 170 -8.80 -14.60 5.97
CA VAL A 170 -9.74 -15.73 6.16
C VAL A 170 -9.00 -17.06 6.28
N GLY A 171 -7.93 -17.26 5.52
CA GLY A 171 -7.10 -18.47 5.58
C GLY A 171 -6.49 -18.67 6.96
N ASP A 172 -5.80 -17.66 7.49
CA ASP A 172 -5.12 -17.73 8.77
C ASP A 172 -6.09 -17.66 9.95
N THR A 173 -7.20 -16.93 9.84
CA THR A 173 -8.28 -16.94 10.83
C THR A 173 -8.87 -18.35 11.03
N LYS A 174 -9.03 -19.14 9.96
CA LYS A 174 -9.48 -20.53 10.08
C LYS A 174 -8.47 -21.40 10.82
N ILE A 175 -7.17 -21.23 10.55
CA ILE A 175 -6.12 -21.98 11.23
C ILE A 175 -6.08 -21.59 12.71
N PHE A 176 -6.20 -20.30 13.01
CA PHE A 176 -6.33 -19.77 14.36
C PHE A 176 -7.53 -20.39 15.10
N ALA A 177 -8.71 -20.31 14.52
CA ALA A 177 -9.93 -20.84 15.09
C ALA A 177 -9.86 -22.37 15.34
N ASP A 178 -9.27 -23.13 14.43
CA ASP A 178 -9.07 -24.56 14.59
C ASP A 178 -8.08 -24.88 15.72
N ALA A 179 -7.03 -24.07 15.89
CA ALA A 179 -6.10 -24.19 17.01
C ALA A 179 -6.78 -23.88 18.35
N VAL A 180 -7.62 -22.85 18.42
CA VAL A 180 -8.42 -22.49 19.60
C VAL A 180 -9.34 -23.66 20.01
N LYS A 181 -10.09 -24.22 19.05
CA LYS A 181 -11.00 -25.37 19.30
C LYS A 181 -10.26 -26.65 19.69
N ALA A 182 -9.04 -26.83 19.18
CA ALA A 182 -8.19 -27.96 19.55
C ALA A 182 -7.52 -27.79 20.94
N GLY A 183 -7.58 -26.59 21.53
CA GLY A 183 -6.85 -26.25 22.76
C GLY A 183 -5.34 -26.15 22.54
N ASP A 184 -4.88 -25.97 21.29
CA ASP A 184 -3.47 -25.80 20.93
C ASP A 184 -3.07 -24.32 21.11
N THR A 185 -2.70 -23.99 22.34
CA THR A 185 -2.40 -22.62 22.77
C THR A 185 -1.24 -22.01 22.00
N GLU A 186 -0.18 -22.79 21.73
CA GLU A 186 1.01 -22.27 21.04
C GLU A 186 0.67 -21.92 19.58
N LYS A 187 0.00 -22.82 18.88
CA LYS A 187 -0.45 -22.56 17.52
C LYS A 187 -1.50 -21.45 17.46
N ALA A 188 -2.39 -21.35 18.44
CA ALA A 188 -3.36 -20.28 18.53
C ALA A 188 -2.66 -18.92 18.68
N LYS A 189 -1.67 -18.80 19.58
CA LYS A 189 -0.87 -17.57 19.72
C LYS A 189 -0.10 -17.19 18.46
N GLU A 190 0.49 -18.17 17.77
CA GLU A 190 1.18 -17.95 16.50
C GLU A 190 0.25 -17.38 15.42
N TYR A 191 -0.93 -18.00 15.24
CA TYR A 191 -1.85 -17.59 14.18
C TYR A 191 -2.73 -16.40 14.54
N TYR A 192 -2.82 -16.03 15.80
CA TYR A 192 -3.43 -14.78 16.25
C TYR A 192 -2.78 -13.59 15.54
N SER A 193 -1.49 -13.36 15.75
CA SER A 193 -0.78 -12.25 15.13
C SER A 193 -0.69 -12.38 13.59
N LYS A 194 -0.52 -13.61 13.06
CA LYS A 194 -0.47 -13.81 11.60
C LYS A 194 -1.75 -13.41 10.89
N ALA A 195 -2.91 -13.79 11.46
CA ALA A 195 -4.20 -13.41 10.89
C ALA A 195 -4.42 -11.90 10.97
N ARG A 196 -4.13 -11.29 12.13
CA ARG A 196 -4.32 -9.86 12.35
C ARG A 196 -3.51 -9.01 11.37
N VAL A 197 -2.27 -9.36 11.06
CA VAL A 197 -1.44 -8.63 10.05
C VAL A 197 -2.21 -8.35 8.77
N TYR A 198 -2.99 -9.30 8.27
CA TYR A 198 -3.77 -9.09 7.04
C TYR A 198 -4.97 -8.17 7.26
N TYR A 199 -5.58 -8.19 8.44
CA TYR A 199 -6.66 -7.28 8.81
C TYR A 199 -6.15 -5.85 8.95
N GLU A 200 -5.10 -5.64 9.73
CA GLU A 200 -4.47 -4.35 9.96
C GLU A 200 -3.97 -3.68 8.65
N ARG A 201 -3.54 -4.48 7.66
CA ARG A 201 -3.15 -3.97 6.34
C ARG A 201 -4.33 -3.39 5.53
N ILE A 202 -5.56 -3.83 5.78
CA ILE A 202 -6.75 -3.33 5.08
C ILE A 202 -7.56 -2.35 5.94
N GLU A 203 -7.15 -2.09 7.15
CA GLU A 203 -7.79 -1.17 8.08
C GLU A 203 -7.93 0.28 7.55
N PRO A 204 -7.10 0.79 6.60
CA PRO A 204 -7.39 2.07 5.94
C PRO A 204 -8.80 2.21 5.37
N ILE A 205 -9.52 1.12 5.17
CA ILE A 205 -10.91 1.14 4.69
C ILE A 205 -11.89 0.48 5.66
N ALA A 206 -11.51 0.29 6.93
CA ALA A 206 -12.33 -0.39 7.94
C ALA A 206 -13.71 0.24 8.13
N GLU A 207 -13.83 1.57 8.02
CA GLU A 207 -15.13 2.26 8.03
C GLU A 207 -16.12 1.73 6.97
N SER A 208 -15.59 1.16 5.88
CA SER A 208 -16.42 0.54 4.84
C SER A 208 -16.96 -0.83 5.22
N PHE A 209 -16.49 -1.42 6.32
CA PHE A 209 -16.90 -2.76 6.80
C PHE A 209 -18.14 -2.72 7.71
N GLY A 210 -18.61 -1.51 8.09
CA GLY A 210 -19.81 -1.32 8.89
C GLY A 210 -19.77 -2.11 10.20
N ASP A 211 -20.80 -2.91 10.44
CA ASP A 211 -20.93 -3.73 11.67
C ASP A 211 -19.94 -4.91 11.75
N LEU A 212 -19.18 -5.21 10.70
CA LEU A 212 -18.22 -6.32 10.72
C LEU A 212 -16.93 -5.94 11.45
N ASP A 213 -16.50 -4.69 11.34
CA ASP A 213 -15.32 -4.21 12.02
C ASP A 213 -15.40 -4.44 13.56
N PRO A 214 -16.39 -3.92 14.29
CA PRO A 214 -16.47 -4.18 15.73
C PRO A 214 -16.73 -5.65 16.11
N LYS A 215 -17.28 -6.48 15.21
CA LYS A 215 -17.43 -7.92 15.45
C LYS A 215 -16.11 -8.66 15.36
N LEU A 216 -15.19 -8.19 14.56
CA LEU A 216 -13.87 -8.78 14.33
C LEU A 216 -12.84 -8.27 15.35
N ASP A 217 -12.86 -6.95 15.64
CA ASP A 217 -11.74 -6.26 16.23
C ASP A 217 -12.05 -5.37 17.45
N ALA A 218 -13.31 -5.32 17.95
CA ALA A 218 -13.62 -4.51 19.12
C ALA A 218 -12.84 -4.96 20.36
N ARG A 219 -12.21 -3.99 21.04
CA ARG A 219 -11.58 -4.17 22.35
C ARG A 219 -12.64 -4.21 23.43
N ILE A 220 -12.30 -4.73 24.60
CA ILE A 220 -13.25 -4.84 25.73
C ILE A 220 -13.85 -3.48 26.13
N ASN A 221 -13.13 -2.40 25.94
CA ASN A 221 -13.56 -1.03 26.28
C ASN A 221 -14.46 -0.40 25.21
N ASP A 222 -14.54 -0.99 24.01
CA ASP A 222 -15.35 -0.50 22.90
C ASP A 222 -16.78 -1.07 22.94
N VAL A 223 -17.06 -2.02 23.82
CA VAL A 223 -18.38 -2.66 23.96
C VAL A 223 -19.08 -2.27 25.25
N ASP A 224 -20.35 -1.87 25.14
CA ASP A 224 -21.18 -1.51 26.31
C ASP A 224 -21.54 -2.75 27.15
N ASP A 225 -21.82 -3.87 26.50
CA ASP A 225 -22.13 -5.16 27.15
C ASP A 225 -21.06 -6.21 26.82
N GLN A 226 -20.22 -6.51 27.81
CA GLN A 226 -19.15 -7.50 27.65
C GLN A 226 -19.64 -8.91 27.34
N THR A 227 -20.95 -9.22 27.53
CA THR A 227 -21.54 -10.50 27.13
C THR A 227 -21.72 -10.63 25.62
N GLU A 228 -21.74 -9.50 24.91
CA GLU A 228 -21.82 -9.42 23.45
C GLU A 228 -20.43 -9.28 22.77
N TRP A 229 -19.37 -9.14 23.57
CA TRP A 229 -18.02 -9.00 23.07
C TRP A 229 -17.53 -10.25 22.32
N THR A 230 -17.16 -10.09 21.06
CA THR A 230 -16.67 -11.12 20.14
C THR A 230 -15.31 -10.70 19.54
N GLY A 231 -14.85 -11.39 18.51
CA GLY A 231 -13.67 -11.00 17.77
C GLY A 231 -12.35 -11.53 18.32
N PHE A 232 -11.27 -11.03 17.74
CA PHE A 232 -9.91 -11.42 18.06
C PHE A 232 -9.56 -11.15 19.53
N HIS A 233 -9.79 -9.95 20.03
CA HIS A 233 -9.41 -9.54 21.38
C HIS A 233 -10.17 -10.30 22.49
N ARG A 234 -11.37 -10.83 22.17
CA ARG A 234 -12.07 -11.71 23.10
C ARG A 234 -11.31 -13.04 23.33
N ILE A 235 -10.70 -13.57 22.27
CA ILE A 235 -9.91 -14.80 22.33
C ILE A 235 -8.50 -14.51 22.82
N GLU A 236 -7.92 -13.35 22.46
CA GLU A 236 -6.65 -12.86 22.98
C GLU A 236 -6.62 -12.87 24.51
N LYS A 237 -7.65 -12.29 25.13
CA LYS A 237 -7.79 -12.30 26.59
C LYS A 237 -7.74 -13.72 27.16
N ALA A 238 -8.44 -14.66 26.55
CA ALA A 238 -8.47 -16.06 26.98
C ALA A 238 -7.09 -16.72 26.86
N LEU A 239 -6.34 -16.41 25.79
CA LEU A 239 -5.01 -16.98 25.52
C LEU A 239 -3.91 -16.44 26.45
N TRP A 240 -3.89 -15.14 26.72
CA TRP A 240 -2.77 -14.50 27.43
C TRP A 240 -3.08 -14.15 28.88
N GLN A 241 -4.31 -13.74 29.20
CA GLN A 241 -4.70 -13.38 30.56
C GLN A 241 -5.34 -14.54 31.31
N ASP A 242 -6.37 -15.16 30.73
CA ASP A 242 -7.12 -16.24 31.42
C ASP A 242 -6.36 -17.57 31.34
N ASN A 243 -5.40 -17.71 30.42
CA ASN A 243 -4.64 -18.94 30.15
C ASN A 243 -5.52 -20.17 29.97
N SER A 244 -6.69 -19.99 29.36
CA SER A 244 -7.69 -21.03 29.18
C SER A 244 -8.54 -20.77 27.95
N LEU A 245 -8.60 -21.74 27.04
CA LEU A 245 -9.47 -21.71 25.85
C LEU A 245 -10.85 -22.34 26.12
N ALA A 246 -11.17 -22.69 27.38
CA ALA A 246 -12.45 -23.29 27.71
C ALA A 246 -13.62 -22.35 27.36
N GLY A 247 -14.53 -22.82 26.49
CA GLY A 247 -15.69 -22.04 26.04
C GLY A 247 -15.41 -21.03 24.93
N MET A 248 -14.20 -21.06 24.36
CA MET A 248 -13.83 -20.17 23.23
C MET A 248 -14.30 -20.71 21.87
N ASP A 249 -14.72 -21.95 21.75
CA ASP A 249 -15.17 -22.57 20.49
C ASP A 249 -16.20 -21.71 19.75
N LYS A 250 -17.20 -21.20 20.46
CA LYS A 250 -18.27 -20.38 19.88
C LYS A 250 -17.75 -19.05 19.31
N TYR A 251 -16.75 -18.46 19.96
CA TYR A 251 -16.13 -17.21 19.50
C TYR A 251 -15.21 -17.46 18.29
N ALA A 252 -14.51 -18.59 18.29
CA ALA A 252 -13.71 -19.03 17.16
C ALA A 252 -14.59 -19.31 15.92
N ASP A 253 -15.73 -19.98 16.09
CA ASP A 253 -16.68 -20.23 15.01
C ASP A 253 -17.32 -18.94 14.50
N GLN A 254 -17.65 -17.99 15.41
CA GLN A 254 -18.19 -16.69 15.05
C GLN A 254 -17.16 -15.88 14.27
N LEU A 255 -15.90 -15.85 14.72
CA LEU A 255 -14.80 -15.13 14.06
C LEU A 255 -14.59 -15.61 12.63
N VAL A 256 -14.64 -16.92 12.39
CA VAL A 256 -14.59 -17.47 11.01
C VAL A 256 -15.81 -17.03 10.19
N THR A 257 -16.98 -16.99 10.79
CA THR A 257 -18.21 -16.55 10.11
C THR A 257 -18.10 -15.09 9.70
N ASP A 258 -17.65 -14.22 10.60
CA ASP A 258 -17.51 -12.79 10.38
C ASP A 258 -16.38 -12.49 9.37
N SER A 259 -15.26 -13.24 9.42
CA SER A 259 -14.19 -13.11 8.43
C SER A 259 -14.63 -13.50 7.01
N LEU A 260 -15.47 -14.52 6.87
CA LEU A 260 -16.07 -14.91 5.58
C LEU A 260 -17.09 -13.86 5.10
N ALA A 261 -17.85 -13.25 6.00
CA ALA A 261 -18.76 -12.17 5.67
C ALA A 261 -17.97 -10.94 5.16
N LEU A 262 -16.88 -10.57 5.82
CA LEU A 262 -15.98 -9.53 5.36
C LEU A 262 -15.42 -9.82 3.96
N GLN A 263 -14.99 -11.06 3.71
CA GLN A 263 -14.51 -11.44 2.37
C GLN A 263 -15.58 -11.28 1.29
N ALA A 264 -16.83 -11.60 1.59
CA ALA A 264 -17.93 -11.43 0.67
C ALA A 264 -18.22 -9.94 0.41
N GLU A 265 -18.22 -9.11 1.45
CA GLU A 265 -18.44 -7.67 1.37
C GLU A 265 -17.35 -6.95 0.58
N VAL A 266 -16.09 -7.27 0.85
CA VAL A 266 -14.93 -6.75 0.10
C VAL A 266 -15.04 -7.06 -1.40
N GLY A 267 -15.58 -8.22 -1.78
CA GLY A 267 -15.79 -8.60 -3.18
C GLY A 267 -16.79 -7.71 -3.93
N GLU A 268 -17.70 -7.05 -3.23
CA GLU A 268 -18.73 -6.15 -3.78
C GLU A 268 -18.41 -4.66 -3.52
N LEU A 269 -17.37 -4.36 -2.73
CA LEU A 269 -17.04 -3.02 -2.29
C LEU A 269 -16.57 -2.16 -3.47
N LYS A 270 -17.13 -0.96 -3.56
CA LYS A 270 -16.70 0.08 -4.51
C LYS A 270 -15.96 1.16 -3.76
N LEU A 271 -14.65 1.12 -3.87
CA LEU A 271 -13.81 2.15 -3.29
C LEU A 271 -13.81 3.43 -4.13
N GLU A 272 -13.62 4.54 -3.47
CA GLU A 272 -13.39 5.85 -4.08
C GLU A 272 -12.01 6.38 -3.64
N PRO A 273 -11.29 7.12 -4.51
CA PRO A 273 -9.93 7.55 -4.20
C PRO A 273 -9.83 8.41 -2.93
N LYS A 274 -10.77 9.34 -2.75
CA LYS A 274 -10.72 10.30 -1.64
C LYS A 274 -10.98 9.65 -0.26
N PRO A 275 -12.04 8.85 -0.05
CA PRO A 275 -12.22 8.09 1.19
C PRO A 275 -11.08 7.12 1.49
N MET A 276 -10.55 6.42 0.48
CA MET A 276 -9.42 5.51 0.63
C MET A 276 -8.17 6.23 1.23
N VAL A 277 -7.85 7.41 0.73
CA VAL A 277 -6.70 8.18 1.21
C VAL A 277 -6.99 8.81 2.58
N ALA A 278 -8.22 9.26 2.82
CA ALA A 278 -8.63 9.78 4.13
C ALA A 278 -8.48 8.70 5.21
N GLY A 279 -8.96 7.49 4.95
CA GLY A 279 -8.84 6.39 5.91
C GLY A 279 -7.39 6.00 6.21
N ALA A 280 -6.50 5.98 5.20
CA ALA A 280 -5.08 5.74 5.46
C ALA A 280 -4.43 6.85 6.32
N MET A 281 -4.82 8.11 6.12
CA MET A 281 -4.37 9.22 6.95
C MET A 281 -4.91 9.13 8.38
N GLU A 282 -6.18 8.82 8.53
CA GLU A 282 -6.87 8.66 9.82
C GLU A 282 -6.28 7.50 10.62
N LEU A 283 -6.04 6.36 9.98
CA LEU A 283 -5.39 5.22 10.60
C LEU A 283 -3.98 5.55 11.12
N LEU A 284 -3.16 6.28 10.35
CA LEU A 284 -1.84 6.71 10.83
C LEU A 284 -1.95 7.67 12.02
N ASN A 285 -2.98 8.52 12.06
CA ASN A 285 -3.24 9.38 13.21
C ASN A 285 -3.72 8.58 14.43
N GLU A 286 -4.59 7.61 14.23
CA GLU A 286 -5.05 6.70 15.27
C GLU A 286 -3.87 5.89 15.83
N ALA A 287 -3.06 5.31 14.95
CA ALA A 287 -1.83 4.61 15.34
C ALA A 287 -0.90 5.50 16.19
N ALA A 288 -0.81 6.80 15.87
CA ALA A 288 0.03 7.76 16.60
C ALA A 288 -0.51 8.16 17.97
N THR A 289 -1.83 8.11 18.17
CA THR A 289 -2.51 8.72 19.34
C THR A 289 -3.13 7.71 20.29
N THR A 290 -3.75 6.67 19.77
CA THR A 290 -4.46 5.64 20.56
C THR A 290 -3.74 4.29 20.53
N LYS A 291 -3.57 3.65 19.38
CA LYS A 291 -2.90 2.34 19.29
C LYS A 291 -1.49 2.34 19.88
N ILE A 292 -0.75 3.47 19.73
CA ILE A 292 0.58 3.66 20.34
C ILE A 292 0.59 3.63 21.87
N THR A 293 -0.53 3.62 22.53
CA THR A 293 -0.58 3.49 24.00
C THR A 293 -0.43 2.05 24.49
N GLY A 294 -0.48 1.07 23.57
CA GLY A 294 -0.46 -0.36 23.88
C GLY A 294 -1.82 -0.88 24.33
N GLU A 295 -2.90 -0.19 23.95
CA GLU A 295 -4.26 -0.61 24.30
C GLU A 295 -4.87 -1.58 23.30
N GLU A 296 -4.31 -1.66 22.09
CA GLU A 296 -4.79 -2.54 21.02
C GLU A 296 -4.61 -4.00 21.43
N GLU A 297 -3.39 -4.37 21.69
CA GLU A 297 -3.01 -5.73 22.08
C GLU A 297 -2.80 -5.85 23.60
N ALA A 298 -3.85 -5.52 24.35
CA ALA A 298 -3.81 -5.31 25.79
C ALA A 298 -3.34 -6.54 26.60
N TYR A 299 -3.39 -7.74 26.04
CA TYR A 299 -3.05 -8.98 26.70
C TYR A 299 -1.84 -9.68 26.09
N SER A 300 -1.69 -9.62 24.79
CA SER A 300 -0.59 -10.25 24.04
C SER A 300 0.65 -9.38 23.99
N HIS A 301 0.47 -8.05 23.99
CA HIS A 301 1.49 -7.04 23.78
C HIS A 301 2.18 -7.17 22.39
N THR A 302 1.41 -7.57 21.38
CA THR A 302 1.88 -7.69 19.99
C THR A 302 1.62 -6.41 19.16
N ASP A 303 1.33 -5.29 19.80
CA ASP A 303 0.99 -4.00 19.19
C ASP A 303 1.95 -3.55 18.08
N LEU A 304 3.26 -3.86 18.17
CA LEU A 304 4.21 -3.50 17.12
C LEU A 304 3.97 -4.27 15.81
N VAL A 305 3.39 -5.46 15.87
CA VAL A 305 3.00 -6.22 14.67
C VAL A 305 1.88 -5.49 13.95
N ASP A 306 0.88 -5.05 14.70
CA ASP A 306 -0.28 -4.35 14.17
C ASP A 306 0.09 -2.95 13.66
N LEU A 307 0.88 -2.19 14.42
CA LEU A 307 1.40 -0.89 13.98
C LEU A 307 2.21 -0.99 12.67
N ALA A 308 3.04 -2.02 12.53
CA ALA A 308 3.79 -2.25 11.30
C ALA A 308 2.85 -2.55 10.12
N ALA A 309 1.83 -3.38 10.34
CA ALA A 309 0.83 -3.71 9.32
C ALA A 309 -0.03 -2.49 8.93
N ASN A 310 -0.39 -1.63 9.87
CA ASN A 310 -1.08 -0.36 9.60
C ASN A 310 -0.23 0.58 8.73
N VAL A 311 1.07 0.70 9.02
CA VAL A 311 2.00 1.49 8.22
C VAL A 311 2.12 0.90 6.81
N GLU A 312 2.27 -0.42 6.68
CA GLU A 312 2.32 -1.12 5.39
C GLU A 312 1.04 -0.89 4.57
N GLY A 313 -0.14 -1.05 5.17
CA GLY A 313 -1.43 -0.82 4.52
C GLY A 313 -1.60 0.63 4.06
N SER A 314 -1.25 1.59 4.91
CA SER A 314 -1.28 3.02 4.57
C SER A 314 -0.28 3.36 3.47
N LYS A 315 0.90 2.73 3.45
CA LYS A 315 1.89 2.89 2.38
C LYS A 315 1.35 2.39 1.03
N VAL A 316 0.63 1.28 0.99
CA VAL A 316 0.00 0.78 -0.25
C VAL A 316 -1.02 1.77 -0.80
N VAL A 317 -1.82 2.42 0.06
CA VAL A 317 -2.73 3.50 -0.35
C VAL A 317 -1.93 4.67 -0.94
N TYR A 318 -0.88 5.11 -0.25
CA TYR A 318 0.00 6.18 -0.74
C TYR A 318 0.61 5.82 -2.10
N GLN A 319 1.20 4.63 -2.24
CA GLN A 319 1.79 4.16 -3.49
C GLN A 319 0.78 4.19 -4.64
N ALA A 320 -0.47 3.82 -4.40
CA ALA A 320 -1.52 3.87 -5.41
C ALA A 320 -1.75 5.28 -5.98
N ILE A 321 -1.63 6.32 -5.15
CA ILE A 321 -1.86 7.72 -5.55
C ILE A 321 -0.61 8.47 -6.00
N ILE A 322 0.60 7.92 -5.84
CA ILE A 322 1.87 8.56 -6.26
C ILE A 322 1.78 9.15 -7.67
N PRO A 323 1.22 8.46 -8.68
CA PRO A 323 1.14 9.00 -10.03
C PRO A 323 0.40 10.34 -10.12
N ALA A 324 -0.72 10.46 -9.37
CA ALA A 324 -1.50 11.69 -9.33
C ALA A 324 -0.82 12.76 -8.46
N LEU A 325 -0.26 12.36 -7.32
CA LEU A 325 0.40 13.25 -6.39
C LEU A 325 1.65 13.87 -7.00
N ASN A 326 2.51 13.05 -7.58
CA ASN A 326 3.77 13.49 -8.20
C ASN A 326 3.54 14.44 -9.39
N ALA A 327 2.44 14.26 -10.12
CA ALA A 327 2.06 15.20 -11.20
C ALA A 327 1.67 16.59 -10.67
N ASN A 328 1.21 16.67 -9.40
CA ASN A 328 0.74 17.90 -8.76
C ASN A 328 1.78 18.50 -7.79
N ASP A 329 2.46 17.68 -7.04
CA ASP A 329 3.40 18.10 -5.98
C ASP A 329 4.49 17.05 -5.74
N LYS A 330 5.60 17.21 -6.47
CA LYS A 330 6.77 16.31 -6.34
C LYS A 330 7.45 16.42 -4.99
N ASP A 331 7.48 17.62 -4.43
CA ASP A 331 8.16 17.85 -3.15
C ASP A 331 7.41 17.14 -2.01
N LEU A 332 6.07 17.19 -2.04
CA LEU A 332 5.26 16.45 -1.07
C LEU A 332 5.41 14.94 -1.26
N THR A 333 5.44 14.47 -2.52
CA THR A 333 5.65 13.03 -2.81
C THR A 333 6.96 12.56 -2.18
N GLN A 334 8.07 13.28 -2.40
CA GLN A 334 9.35 12.94 -1.79
C GLN A 334 9.33 12.97 -0.25
N GLN A 335 8.66 13.97 0.34
CA GLN A 335 8.56 14.05 1.80
C GLN A 335 7.81 12.86 2.40
N ILE A 336 6.76 12.38 1.72
CA ILE A 336 6.01 11.20 2.17
C ILE A 336 6.84 9.94 2.02
N ASP A 337 7.56 9.77 0.89
CA ASP A 337 8.48 8.63 0.70
C ASP A 337 9.52 8.58 1.82
N ASP A 338 10.22 9.69 2.07
CA ASP A 338 11.25 9.79 3.12
C ASP A 338 10.67 9.48 4.50
N ALA A 339 9.41 9.88 4.75
CA ALA A 339 8.74 9.63 6.03
C ALA A 339 8.36 8.14 6.20
N PHE A 340 7.88 7.47 5.14
CA PHE A 340 7.61 6.03 5.18
C PHE A 340 8.89 5.24 5.39
N VAL A 341 9.95 5.51 4.63
CA VAL A 341 11.25 4.84 4.79
C VAL A 341 11.77 4.98 6.22
N LYS A 342 11.71 6.21 6.77
CA LYS A 342 12.13 6.45 8.15
C LYS A 342 11.29 5.69 9.17
N MET A 343 9.97 5.56 8.95
CA MET A 343 9.07 4.84 9.83
C MET A 343 9.36 3.34 9.80
N GLU A 344 9.52 2.77 8.61
CA GLU A 344 9.90 1.36 8.40
C GLU A 344 11.26 1.05 9.03
N ASP A 345 12.28 1.88 8.80
CA ASP A 345 13.60 1.74 9.45
C ASP A 345 13.52 1.81 10.99
N THR A 346 12.56 2.56 11.51
CA THR A 346 12.37 2.65 12.97
C THR A 346 11.72 1.41 13.53
N LEU A 347 10.67 0.88 12.88
CA LEU A 347 10.02 -0.35 13.30
C LEU A 347 10.92 -1.57 13.15
N GLU A 348 11.76 -1.61 12.09
CA GLU A 348 12.68 -2.71 11.85
C GLU A 348 13.75 -2.86 12.95
N LYS A 349 14.08 -1.80 13.72
CA LYS A 349 14.96 -1.89 14.91
C LYS A 349 14.39 -2.83 15.98
N TYR A 350 13.09 -3.02 15.99
CA TYR A 350 12.37 -3.85 16.96
C TYR A 350 11.95 -5.21 16.40
N ASN A 351 12.31 -5.51 15.15
CA ASN A 351 12.01 -6.75 14.45
C ASN A 351 13.24 -7.65 14.41
N THR A 352 13.09 -8.91 14.79
CA THR A 352 14.12 -9.94 14.63
C THR A 352 13.46 -11.13 13.92
N ASP A 353 13.84 -11.37 12.68
CA ASP A 353 13.32 -12.48 11.86
C ASP A 353 11.80 -12.53 11.71
N GLY A 354 11.17 -11.36 11.59
CA GLY A 354 9.71 -11.25 11.51
C GLY A 354 9.00 -11.30 12.86
N ASN A 355 9.76 -11.32 13.96
CA ASN A 355 9.23 -11.29 15.31
C ASN A 355 9.53 -9.93 15.94
N TYR A 356 8.51 -9.16 16.17
CA TYR A 356 8.65 -7.90 16.89
C TYR A 356 8.85 -8.14 18.38
N VAL A 357 9.61 -7.26 19.02
CA VAL A 357 9.70 -7.27 20.48
C VAL A 357 8.32 -6.97 21.08
N SER A 358 8.03 -7.58 22.24
CA SER A 358 6.80 -7.30 22.98
C SER A 358 6.73 -5.81 23.33
N TYR A 359 5.57 -5.18 23.13
CA TYR A 359 5.36 -3.74 23.28
C TYR A 359 5.75 -3.23 24.68
N ASP A 360 5.47 -4.02 25.74
CA ASP A 360 5.80 -3.72 27.13
C ASP A 360 7.33 -3.60 27.41
N LYS A 361 8.17 -3.92 26.45
CA LYS A 361 9.65 -3.76 26.52
C LYS A 361 10.12 -2.44 25.96
N LEU A 362 9.26 -1.68 25.29
CA LEU A 362 9.64 -0.37 24.77
C LEU A 362 9.78 0.66 25.89
N THR A 363 10.78 1.53 25.77
CA THR A 363 10.89 2.68 26.67
C THR A 363 9.94 3.81 26.25
N PRO A 364 9.57 4.71 27.16
CA PRO A 364 8.74 5.88 26.82
C PRO A 364 9.32 6.76 25.70
N GLU A 365 10.64 6.81 25.57
CA GLU A 365 11.33 7.55 24.52
C GLU A 365 11.15 6.88 23.16
N GLN A 366 11.22 5.54 23.09
CA GLN A 366 11.00 4.75 21.88
C GLN A 366 9.53 4.87 21.41
N ILE A 367 8.61 4.74 22.33
CA ILE A 367 7.16 4.93 22.06
C ILE A 367 6.92 6.34 21.48
N ARG A 368 7.51 7.37 22.10
CA ARG A 368 7.39 8.76 21.63
C ARG A 368 8.02 8.96 20.26
N GLU A 369 9.16 8.32 19.96
CA GLU A 369 9.80 8.37 18.65
C GLU A 369 8.86 7.83 17.58
N ILE A 370 8.26 6.65 17.80
CA ILE A 370 7.29 6.03 16.89
C ILE A 370 6.05 6.92 16.71
N SER A 371 5.42 7.38 17.82
CA SER A 371 4.25 8.26 17.78
C SER A 371 4.51 9.55 16.98
N ASN A 372 5.65 10.21 17.20
CA ASN A 372 6.00 11.44 16.48
C ASN A 372 6.18 11.20 14.97
N GLN A 373 6.72 10.05 14.58
CA GLN A 373 6.89 9.71 13.16
C GLN A 373 5.55 9.39 12.50
N LEU A 374 4.68 8.64 13.18
CA LEU A 374 3.31 8.36 12.71
C LEU A 374 2.50 9.65 12.55
N SER A 375 2.55 10.56 13.55
CA SER A 375 1.89 11.88 13.48
C SER A 375 2.40 12.67 12.28
N HIS A 376 3.71 12.74 12.09
CA HIS A 376 4.30 13.45 10.96
C HIS A 376 3.87 12.86 9.62
N LEU A 377 3.83 11.54 9.52
CA LEU A 377 3.38 10.84 8.31
C LEU A 377 1.89 11.11 8.02
N SER A 378 1.03 11.09 9.05
CA SER A 378 -0.39 11.46 8.93
C SER A 378 -0.56 12.91 8.45
N GLU A 379 0.22 13.86 9.00
CA GLU A 379 0.19 15.28 8.59
C GLU A 379 0.60 15.46 7.12
N LEU A 380 1.59 14.70 6.65
CA LEU A 380 2.00 14.73 5.24
C LEU A 380 0.92 14.10 4.35
N MET A 381 0.35 12.96 4.75
CA MET A 381 -0.75 12.30 4.03
C MET A 381 -1.98 13.21 3.91
N ALA A 382 -2.32 13.99 4.94
CA ALA A 382 -3.43 14.96 4.91
C ALA A 382 -3.27 15.99 3.78
N GLN A 383 -2.04 16.36 3.41
CA GLN A 383 -1.78 17.32 2.35
C GLN A 383 -2.03 16.76 0.94
N THR A 384 -2.19 15.43 0.80
CA THR A 384 -2.50 14.79 -0.48
C THR A 384 -3.92 15.12 -0.97
N GLY A 385 -4.80 15.63 -0.09
CA GLY A 385 -6.17 16.04 -0.42
C GLY A 385 -6.28 17.03 -1.60
N LYS A 386 -5.19 17.71 -1.96
CA LYS A 386 -5.14 18.64 -3.11
C LYS A 386 -5.20 17.98 -4.49
N ILE A 387 -5.09 16.66 -4.58
CA ILE A 387 -5.19 15.95 -5.87
C ILE A 387 -6.63 15.55 -6.24
N PHE A 388 -7.59 15.74 -5.35
CA PHE A 388 -9.00 15.36 -5.52
C PHE A 388 -9.91 16.51 -5.94
#